data_02a9ae9d36b864770e5b98d93e357e61
#
_entry.id   02a9ae9d36b864770e5b98d93e357e61
#
_cell.length_a   1.000
_cell.length_b   1.000
_cell.length_c   1.000
_cell.angle_alpha   90.00
_cell.angle_beta   90.00
_cell.angle_gamma   90.00
#
_symmetry.space_group_name_H-M   'P 1'
#
loop_
_entity.id
_entity.type
_entity.pdbx_description
1 polymer ?
#
loop_
_entity_poly.entity_id
_entity_poly.type
_entity_poly.pdbx_seq_one_letter_code
_entity_poly.pdbx_strand_id
1 'polypeptide(L)'
;CKELFELAQAKDCILMEAIKTAYNTAFSRLVLLAKSGKIGDIVSVDATCTSLKELAANEVEKLTVWNSAFDWGPTAMLPVFEILGTDYKSKRVVTHFIDTEKKFDDFTKIDFTYDNAVASIKVGMGVKSEGELIVSGTKGYIYVPAPWWKTDYFELRYENAADNRRYFYQLDGEGIRYELVAFVRAIDNGRMARYIEEYVSEAISSVVSDFHNGIDVVAIKN
;
A
#
# COMPACT_ATOMS: atom_id res chain seq x y z
N CYS A 1 2.90 -9.51 -13.99
CA CYS A 1 2.46 -10.11 -12.70
C CYS A 1 1.68 -11.39 -12.96
N LYS A 2 0.56 -11.34 -13.70
CA LYS A 2 -0.34 -12.47 -13.97
C LYS A 2 0.39 -13.69 -14.57
N GLU A 3 1.19 -13.48 -15.61
CA GLU A 3 1.96 -14.56 -16.26
C GLU A 3 2.91 -15.28 -15.28
N LEU A 4 3.46 -14.56 -14.29
CA LEU A 4 4.34 -15.15 -13.27
C LEU A 4 3.54 -16.04 -12.31
N PHE A 5 2.34 -15.65 -11.90
CA PHE A 5 1.47 -16.50 -11.08
C PHE A 5 1.01 -17.74 -11.85
N GLU A 6 0.61 -17.58 -13.12
CA GLU A 6 0.25 -18.70 -14.00
C GLU A 6 1.43 -19.68 -14.18
N LEU A 7 2.63 -19.15 -14.40
CA LEU A 7 3.83 -19.96 -14.53
C LEU A 7 4.17 -20.71 -13.23
N ALA A 8 4.10 -20.01 -12.10
CA ALA A 8 4.34 -20.62 -10.78
C ALA A 8 3.35 -21.76 -10.51
N GLN A 9 2.07 -21.54 -10.84
CA GLN A 9 1.04 -22.55 -10.73
C GLN A 9 1.32 -23.76 -11.65
N ALA A 10 1.69 -23.50 -12.92
CA ALA A 10 2.00 -24.56 -13.90
C ALA A 10 3.24 -25.38 -13.50
N LYS A 11 4.15 -24.78 -12.75
CA LYS A 11 5.39 -25.43 -12.27
C LYS A 11 5.29 -25.98 -10.84
N ASP A 12 4.12 -25.89 -10.23
CA ASP A 12 3.90 -26.24 -8.80
C ASP A 12 4.89 -25.55 -7.85
N CYS A 13 5.18 -24.28 -8.15
CA CYS A 13 6.04 -23.43 -7.34
C CYS A 13 5.23 -22.44 -6.52
N ILE A 14 5.76 -22.05 -5.36
CA ILE A 14 5.15 -21.01 -4.52
C ILE A 14 5.71 -19.66 -4.96
N LEU A 15 4.82 -18.76 -5.37
CA LEU A 15 5.10 -17.35 -5.61
C LEU A 15 4.28 -16.51 -4.64
N MET A 16 4.93 -15.60 -3.93
CA MET A 16 4.31 -14.69 -2.98
C MET A 16 4.74 -13.25 -3.26
N GLU A 17 3.81 -12.33 -3.05
CA GLU A 17 4.13 -10.89 -3.05
C GLU A 17 4.85 -10.51 -1.75
N ALA A 18 5.98 -9.80 -1.86
CA ALA A 18 6.88 -9.48 -0.74
C ALA A 18 6.67 -8.07 -0.17
N ILE A 19 5.43 -7.61 -0.05
CA ILE A 19 5.13 -6.36 0.66
C ILE A 19 5.04 -6.68 2.16
N LYS A 20 6.17 -6.57 2.87
CA LYS A 20 6.34 -6.99 4.26
C LYS A 20 5.27 -6.48 5.24
N THR A 21 4.65 -5.34 4.96
CA THR A 21 3.56 -4.75 5.77
C THR A 21 2.36 -5.69 5.88
N ALA A 22 2.02 -6.43 4.84
CA ALA A 22 0.90 -7.37 4.83
C ALA A 22 1.04 -8.49 5.87
N TYR A 23 2.28 -8.87 6.16
CA TYR A 23 2.60 -9.97 7.09
C TYR A 23 2.66 -9.51 8.55
N ASN A 24 2.60 -8.20 8.79
CA ASN A 24 2.61 -7.62 10.12
C ASN A 24 1.28 -7.91 10.84
N THR A 25 1.37 -8.39 12.09
CA THR A 25 0.20 -8.71 12.92
C THR A 25 -0.70 -7.49 13.15
N ALA A 26 -0.11 -6.30 13.37
CA ALA A 26 -0.88 -5.08 13.53
C ALA A 26 -1.69 -4.75 12.26
N PHE A 27 -1.07 -4.85 11.08
CA PHE A 27 -1.75 -4.58 9.81
C PHE A 27 -2.87 -5.57 9.53
N SER A 28 -2.63 -6.88 9.68
CA SER A 28 -3.66 -7.91 9.51
C SER A 28 -4.85 -7.68 10.45
N ARG A 29 -4.57 -7.30 11.70
CA ARG A 29 -5.61 -7.00 12.69
C ARG A 29 -6.40 -5.74 12.34
N LEU A 30 -5.71 -4.72 11.84
CA LEU A 30 -6.32 -3.48 11.35
C LEU A 30 -7.32 -3.77 10.24
N VAL A 31 -6.93 -4.53 9.21
CA VAL A 31 -7.81 -4.91 8.08
C VAL A 31 -9.05 -5.66 8.58
N LEU A 32 -8.88 -6.63 9.49
CA LEU A 32 -9.99 -7.35 10.12
C LEU A 32 -10.95 -6.41 10.86
N LEU A 33 -10.42 -5.46 11.63
CA LEU A 33 -11.24 -4.51 12.38
C LEU A 33 -11.95 -3.52 11.47
N ALA A 34 -11.29 -3.04 10.41
CA ALA A 34 -11.91 -2.19 9.39
C ALA A 34 -13.14 -2.87 8.78
N LYS A 35 -12.98 -4.14 8.36
CA LYS A 35 -14.06 -4.94 7.74
C LYS A 35 -15.13 -5.44 8.72
N SER A 36 -14.91 -5.34 10.04
CA SER A 36 -15.83 -5.86 11.06
C SER A 36 -17.08 -5.01 11.32
N GLY A 37 -17.22 -3.85 10.66
CA GLY A 37 -18.30 -2.90 10.91
C GLY A 37 -18.15 -2.08 12.20
N LYS A 38 -17.05 -2.20 12.94
CA LYS A 38 -16.81 -1.43 14.17
C LYS A 38 -16.76 0.07 13.94
N ILE A 39 -16.24 0.52 12.80
CA ILE A 39 -16.24 1.91 12.39
C ILE A 39 -17.41 2.26 11.46
N GLY A 40 -18.38 1.36 11.31
CA GLY A 40 -19.48 1.51 10.36
C GLY A 40 -19.10 1.13 8.94
N ASP A 41 -19.78 1.72 7.94
CA ASP A 41 -19.43 1.56 6.53
C ASP A 41 -18.19 2.40 6.23
N ILE A 42 -17.23 1.79 5.51
CA ILE A 42 -15.98 2.48 5.15
C ILE A 42 -16.26 3.43 3.98
N VAL A 43 -15.84 4.69 4.12
CA VAL A 43 -16.06 5.74 3.12
C VAL A 43 -14.76 6.29 2.55
N SER A 44 -13.63 6.19 3.27
CA SER A 44 -12.31 6.60 2.76
C SER A 44 -11.17 5.76 3.30
N VAL A 45 -10.15 5.55 2.48
CA VAL A 45 -8.84 5.00 2.87
C VAL A 45 -7.74 5.93 2.36
N ASP A 46 -6.97 6.52 3.27
CA ASP A 46 -5.92 7.49 2.97
C ASP A 46 -4.58 6.99 3.49
N ALA A 47 -3.62 6.72 2.59
CA ALA A 47 -2.31 6.19 2.94
C ALA A 47 -1.17 7.07 2.41
N THR A 48 -0.24 7.45 3.29
CA THR A 48 0.91 8.28 2.93
C THR A 48 2.21 7.53 3.17
N CYS A 49 3.06 7.42 2.14
CA CYS A 49 4.42 6.86 2.22
C CYS A 49 5.41 7.83 1.62
N THR A 50 6.10 8.60 2.46
CA THR A 50 7.07 9.60 2.00
C THR A 50 8.39 9.51 2.75
N SER A 51 9.48 9.76 2.04
CA SER A 51 10.83 9.86 2.58
C SER A 51 11.63 10.92 1.82
N LEU A 52 12.66 11.47 2.45
CA LEU A 52 13.67 12.25 1.74
C LEU A 52 14.86 11.32 1.47
N LYS A 53 15.07 10.97 0.22
CA LYS A 53 16.30 10.30 -0.22
C LYS A 53 17.19 11.34 -0.88
N GLU A 54 18.39 11.51 -0.36
CA GLU A 54 19.45 12.19 -1.10
C GLU A 54 19.91 11.28 -2.22
N LEU A 55 19.46 11.56 -3.44
CA LEU A 55 19.92 10.87 -4.64
C LEU A 55 21.25 11.52 -5.05
N ALA A 56 22.34 10.79 -4.94
CA ALA A 56 23.60 11.25 -5.52
C ALA A 56 23.44 11.36 -7.04
N ALA A 57 24.06 12.38 -7.67
CA ALA A 57 23.91 12.67 -9.11
C ALA A 57 24.25 11.46 -10.01
N ASN A 58 25.16 10.58 -9.57
CA ASN A 58 25.51 9.33 -10.26
C ASN A 58 24.47 8.20 -10.07
N GLU A 59 23.55 8.31 -9.11
CA GLU A 59 22.47 7.36 -8.93
C GLU A 59 21.27 7.71 -9.82
N VAL A 60 21.02 8.99 -10.05
CA VAL A 60 19.97 9.46 -10.98
C VAL A 60 20.24 8.97 -12.42
N GLU A 61 21.50 8.88 -12.84
CA GLU A 61 21.87 8.33 -14.16
C GLU A 61 21.62 6.81 -14.27
N LYS A 62 21.69 6.08 -13.17
CA LYS A 62 21.51 4.62 -13.12
C LYS A 62 20.07 4.19 -12.85
N LEU A 63 19.24 5.08 -12.32
CA LEU A 63 17.86 4.80 -11.91
C LEU A 63 16.90 4.93 -13.10
N THR A 64 16.88 3.93 -13.95
CA THR A 64 15.91 3.87 -15.08
C THR A 64 14.53 3.37 -14.65
N VAL A 65 14.33 2.88 -13.42
CA VAL A 65 13.10 2.19 -12.99
C VAL A 65 12.61 2.62 -11.60
N TRP A 66 13.45 3.21 -10.76
CA TRP A 66 13.12 3.52 -9.36
C TRP A 66 12.63 4.95 -9.21
N ASN A 67 11.36 5.11 -8.92
CA ASN A 67 10.72 6.39 -8.68
C ASN A 67 9.72 6.23 -7.52
N SER A 68 9.10 7.34 -7.08
CA SER A 68 8.20 7.32 -5.93
C SER A 68 7.00 6.39 -6.11
N ALA A 69 6.40 6.38 -7.31
CA ALA A 69 5.25 5.52 -7.61
C ALA A 69 5.65 4.03 -7.62
N PHE A 70 6.85 3.70 -8.06
CA PHE A 70 7.35 2.31 -8.10
C PHE A 70 7.78 1.79 -6.73
N ASP A 71 8.52 2.61 -5.96
CA ASP A 71 9.11 2.20 -4.68
C ASP A 71 8.05 2.14 -3.55
N TRP A 72 7.23 3.19 -3.45
CA TRP A 72 6.24 3.33 -2.39
C TRP A 72 4.81 3.00 -2.80
N GLY A 73 4.50 3.06 -4.11
CA GLY A 73 3.15 2.82 -4.61
C GLY A 73 2.56 1.49 -4.17
N PRO A 74 3.27 0.35 -4.34
CA PRO A 74 2.77 -0.96 -3.91
C PRO A 74 2.41 -1.00 -2.42
N THR A 75 3.28 -0.46 -1.56
CA THR A 75 3.02 -0.39 -0.12
C THR A 75 1.81 0.48 0.19
N ALA A 76 1.68 1.66 -0.44
CA ALA A 76 0.58 2.58 -0.17
C ALA A 76 -0.77 2.08 -0.71
N MET A 77 -0.78 1.34 -1.83
CA MET A 77 -1.99 0.73 -2.40
C MET A 77 -2.48 -0.49 -1.63
N LEU A 78 -1.59 -1.17 -0.90
CA LEU A 78 -1.95 -2.38 -0.16
C LEU A 78 -3.17 -2.18 0.77
N PRO A 79 -3.22 -1.20 1.69
CA PRO A 79 -4.39 -1.01 2.54
C PRO A 79 -5.65 -0.64 1.76
N VAL A 80 -5.54 0.07 0.64
CA VAL A 80 -6.67 0.41 -0.21
C VAL A 80 -7.32 -0.85 -0.77
N PHE A 81 -6.54 -1.70 -1.42
CA PHE A 81 -7.06 -2.90 -2.08
C PHE A 81 -7.41 -4.01 -1.08
N GLU A 82 -6.70 -4.12 0.02
CA GLU A 82 -7.07 -5.06 1.09
C GLU A 82 -8.38 -4.67 1.78
N ILE A 83 -8.72 -3.39 1.89
CA ILE A 83 -9.90 -2.92 2.62
C ILE A 83 -11.10 -2.72 1.68
N LEU A 84 -10.92 -2.05 0.56
CA LEU A 84 -11.99 -1.69 -0.38
C LEU A 84 -12.13 -2.65 -1.57
N GLY A 85 -11.15 -3.54 -1.79
CA GLY A 85 -11.08 -4.39 -2.98
C GLY A 85 -10.47 -3.69 -4.19
N THR A 86 -10.40 -4.40 -5.30
CA THR A 86 -9.72 -3.95 -6.52
C THR A 86 -10.65 -3.41 -7.61
N ASP A 87 -11.98 -3.42 -7.36
CA ASP A 87 -13.01 -3.04 -8.34
C ASP A 87 -13.32 -1.53 -8.30
N TYR A 88 -12.27 -0.69 -8.34
CA TYR A 88 -12.45 0.75 -8.42
C TYR A 88 -13.00 1.16 -9.81
N LYS A 89 -13.84 2.21 -9.84
CA LYS A 89 -14.48 2.71 -11.07
C LYS A 89 -13.57 3.61 -11.91
N SER A 90 -12.75 4.39 -11.22
CA SER A 90 -11.78 5.29 -11.87
C SER A 90 -10.61 5.56 -10.94
N LYS A 91 -9.48 5.93 -11.54
CA LYS A 91 -8.34 6.49 -10.83
C LYS A 91 -7.90 7.79 -11.48
N ARG A 92 -7.28 8.65 -10.71
CA ARG A 92 -6.61 9.87 -11.17
C ARG A 92 -5.23 9.93 -10.56
N VAL A 93 -4.23 10.11 -11.39
CA VAL A 93 -2.83 10.21 -10.96
C VAL A 93 -2.34 11.65 -11.17
N VAL A 94 -1.81 12.26 -10.13
CA VAL A 94 -1.15 13.57 -10.19
C VAL A 94 0.27 13.40 -9.72
N THR A 95 1.24 13.78 -10.55
CA THR A 95 2.65 13.53 -10.29
C THR A 95 3.52 14.74 -10.58
N HIS A 96 4.61 14.87 -9.84
CA HIS A 96 5.70 15.78 -10.11
C HIS A 96 6.91 14.97 -10.60
N PHE A 97 7.40 15.31 -11.81
CA PHE A 97 8.56 14.67 -12.38
C PHE A 97 9.79 15.56 -12.19
N ILE A 98 10.86 15.00 -11.63
CA ILE A 98 12.20 15.61 -11.65
C ILE A 98 12.78 15.51 -13.07
N ASP A 99 12.56 14.38 -13.73
CA ASP A 99 12.97 14.10 -15.10
C ASP A 99 11.77 13.61 -15.90
N THR A 100 11.24 14.45 -16.77
CA THR A 100 10.04 14.15 -17.56
C THR A 100 10.31 13.12 -18.66
N GLU A 101 11.54 13.10 -19.23
CA GLU A 101 11.90 12.17 -20.29
C GLU A 101 12.02 10.73 -19.75
N LYS A 102 12.65 10.59 -18.58
CA LYS A 102 12.81 9.30 -17.89
C LYS A 102 11.57 8.92 -17.06
N LYS A 103 10.57 9.81 -16.97
CA LYS A 103 9.39 9.66 -16.10
C LYS A 103 9.77 9.39 -14.63
N PHE A 104 10.82 10.07 -14.15
CA PHE A 104 11.28 9.94 -12.79
C PHE A 104 10.53 10.92 -11.89
N ASP A 105 9.62 10.40 -11.07
CA ASP A 105 8.84 11.18 -10.13
C ASP A 105 9.46 11.20 -8.72
N ASP A 106 9.39 12.36 -8.07
CA ASP A 106 9.74 12.54 -6.66
C ASP A 106 8.50 12.62 -5.76
N PHE A 107 7.33 12.80 -6.38
CA PHE A 107 6.04 12.85 -5.70
C PHE A 107 4.91 12.41 -6.63
N THR A 108 4.06 11.52 -6.14
CA THR A 108 2.85 11.08 -6.84
C THR A 108 1.69 10.94 -5.86
N LYS A 109 0.53 11.42 -6.26
CA LYS A 109 -0.75 11.20 -5.60
C LYS A 109 -1.68 10.44 -6.53
N ILE A 110 -2.33 9.38 -6.02
CA ILE A 110 -3.32 8.61 -6.76
C ILE A 110 -4.62 8.61 -5.96
N ASP A 111 -5.70 9.05 -6.60
CA ASP A 111 -7.05 9.00 -6.05
C ASP A 111 -7.84 7.91 -6.77
N PHE A 112 -8.53 7.04 -6.01
CA PHE A 112 -9.40 5.97 -6.51
C PHE A 112 -10.85 6.28 -6.12
N THR A 113 -11.77 6.02 -7.05
CA THR A 113 -13.22 6.16 -6.81
C THR A 113 -13.89 4.80 -6.91
N TYR A 114 -14.65 4.44 -5.87
CA TYR A 114 -15.51 3.26 -5.81
C TYR A 114 -16.97 3.68 -5.84
N ASP A 115 -17.91 2.73 -5.88
CA ASP A 115 -19.35 3.05 -5.86
C ASP A 115 -19.77 3.76 -4.56
N ASN A 116 -19.17 3.40 -3.43
CA ASN A 116 -19.55 3.88 -2.10
C ASN A 116 -18.39 4.37 -1.25
N ALA A 117 -17.20 4.46 -1.81
CA ALA A 117 -15.99 4.89 -1.10
C ALA A 117 -15.02 5.60 -2.05
N VAL A 118 -14.04 6.27 -1.46
CA VAL A 118 -12.89 6.83 -2.15
C VAL A 118 -11.60 6.37 -1.47
N ALA A 119 -10.49 6.40 -2.19
CA ALA A 119 -9.19 6.24 -1.55
C ALA A 119 -8.17 7.19 -2.14
N SER A 120 -7.20 7.59 -1.34
CA SER A 120 -6.10 8.45 -1.76
C SER A 120 -4.79 7.91 -1.26
N ILE A 121 -3.83 7.72 -2.15
CA ILE A 121 -2.45 7.45 -1.74
C ILE A 121 -1.56 8.62 -2.10
N LYS A 122 -0.58 8.88 -1.24
CA LYS A 122 0.44 9.90 -1.44
C LYS A 122 1.81 9.27 -1.23
N VAL A 123 2.63 9.26 -2.26
CA VAL A 123 3.96 8.66 -2.25
C VAL A 123 5.02 9.67 -2.68
N GLY A 124 6.19 9.61 -2.06
CA GLY A 124 7.26 10.55 -2.39
C GLY A 124 8.62 10.11 -1.87
N MET A 125 9.65 10.29 -2.72
CA MET A 125 11.06 10.07 -2.38
C MET A 125 11.85 11.38 -2.28
N GLY A 126 11.29 12.48 -2.79
CA GLY A 126 11.84 13.83 -2.70
C GLY A 126 11.00 14.79 -1.87
N VAL A 127 9.89 14.32 -1.32
CA VAL A 127 8.95 15.12 -0.53
C VAL A 127 8.68 14.42 0.79
N LYS A 128 8.66 15.19 1.89
CA LYS A 128 8.32 14.68 3.22
C LYS A 128 6.96 15.17 3.67
N SER A 129 6.13 14.23 4.10
CA SER A 129 4.83 14.47 4.71
C SER A 129 4.65 13.54 5.90
N GLU A 130 3.59 13.73 6.70
CA GLU A 130 3.20 12.75 7.70
C GLU A 130 2.87 11.41 7.03
N GLY A 131 3.43 10.32 7.56
CA GLY A 131 3.32 8.97 7.01
C GLY A 131 2.26 8.16 7.75
N GLU A 132 1.03 8.69 7.86
CA GLU A 132 -0.11 8.04 8.49
C GLU A 132 -0.93 7.20 7.51
N LEU A 133 -1.73 6.28 8.08
CA LEU A 133 -2.84 5.61 7.41
C LEU A 133 -4.13 5.93 8.17
N ILE A 134 -5.14 6.42 7.46
CA ILE A 134 -6.46 6.70 8.00
C ILE A 134 -7.50 5.89 7.23
N VAL A 135 -8.36 5.16 7.95
CA VAL A 135 -9.51 4.46 7.40
C VAL A 135 -10.76 5.08 8.01
N SER A 136 -11.49 5.87 7.24
CA SER A 136 -12.66 6.61 7.69
C SER A 136 -13.94 5.81 7.48
N GLY A 137 -14.79 5.75 8.50
CA GLY A 137 -16.08 5.08 8.45
C GLY A 137 -17.20 5.95 9.02
N THR A 138 -18.45 5.47 8.85
CA THR A 138 -19.66 6.23 9.25
C THR A 138 -19.90 6.30 10.76
N LYS A 139 -19.16 5.53 11.56
CA LYS A 139 -19.27 5.51 13.04
C LYS A 139 -17.98 5.87 13.76
N GLY A 140 -16.87 5.94 13.06
CA GLY A 140 -15.56 6.22 13.59
C GLY A 140 -14.48 6.02 12.55
N TYR A 141 -13.23 6.03 12.95
CA TYR A 141 -12.11 5.84 12.03
C TYR A 141 -10.98 5.07 12.69
N ILE A 142 -10.13 4.46 11.86
CA ILE A 142 -8.86 3.88 12.30
C ILE A 142 -7.76 4.87 11.98
N TYR A 143 -6.91 5.13 12.95
CA TYR A 143 -5.73 5.95 12.82
C TYR A 143 -4.48 5.15 13.11
N VAL A 144 -3.54 5.16 12.17
CA VAL A 144 -2.22 4.54 12.29
C VAL A 144 -1.17 5.64 12.16
N PRO A 145 -0.39 5.93 13.21
CA PRO A 145 0.62 6.98 13.14
C PRO A 145 1.78 6.61 12.23
N ALA A 146 2.55 7.62 11.85
CA ALA A 146 3.76 7.46 11.06
C ALA A 146 4.86 6.72 11.84
N PRO A 147 5.62 5.83 11.17
CA PRO A 147 5.42 5.33 9.81
C PRO A 147 4.46 4.12 9.81
N TRP A 148 3.26 4.29 9.27
CA TRP A 148 2.20 3.28 9.33
C TRP A 148 2.61 1.92 8.75
N TRP A 149 3.49 1.88 7.77
CA TRP A 149 3.98 0.64 7.14
C TRP A 149 4.94 -0.19 8.01
N LYS A 150 5.34 0.37 9.16
CA LYS A 150 6.15 -0.28 10.21
C LYS A 150 5.43 -0.20 11.55
N THR A 151 4.10 -0.23 11.55
CA THR A 151 3.37 0.01 12.79
C THR A 151 3.36 -1.21 13.72
N ASP A 152 3.49 -0.92 15.00
CA ASP A 152 3.20 -1.81 16.12
C ASP A 152 1.97 -1.34 16.91
N TYR A 153 1.30 -0.28 16.43
CA TYR A 153 0.24 0.42 17.15
C TYR A 153 -0.76 1.06 16.20
N PHE A 154 -2.06 0.99 16.54
CA PHE A 154 -3.12 1.79 15.91
C PHE A 154 -4.29 2.03 16.86
N GLU A 155 -5.14 2.98 16.52
CA GLU A 155 -6.33 3.34 17.29
C GLU A 155 -7.60 3.22 16.46
N LEU A 156 -8.68 2.74 17.11
CA LEU A 156 -10.05 3.02 16.69
C LEU A 156 -10.51 4.26 17.44
N ARG A 157 -10.93 5.28 16.72
CA ARG A 157 -11.37 6.56 17.26
C ARG A 157 -12.81 6.82 16.88
N TYR A 158 -13.57 7.28 17.85
CA TYR A 158 -14.99 7.57 17.73
C TYR A 158 -15.27 9.02 18.12
N GLU A 159 -16.48 9.52 17.81
CA GLU A 159 -16.92 10.86 18.20
C GLU A 159 -16.83 11.04 19.74
N ASN A 160 -17.29 10.05 20.51
CA ASN A 160 -17.05 10.02 21.94
C ASN A 160 -15.66 9.42 22.22
N ALA A 161 -14.74 10.22 22.67
CA ALA A 161 -13.35 9.79 22.96
C ALA A 161 -13.25 8.70 24.05
N ALA A 162 -14.27 8.52 24.91
CA ALA A 162 -14.29 7.45 25.90
C ALA A 162 -14.42 6.06 25.26
N ASP A 163 -14.91 5.99 24.03
CA ASP A 163 -15.08 4.75 23.27
C ASP A 163 -13.83 4.36 22.48
N ASN A 164 -12.83 5.22 22.43
CA ASN A 164 -11.58 4.97 21.71
C ASN A 164 -10.89 3.70 22.23
N ARG A 165 -10.28 2.97 21.29
CA ARG A 165 -9.54 1.74 21.59
C ARG A 165 -8.17 1.79 20.96
N ARG A 166 -7.16 1.37 21.72
CA ARG A 166 -5.76 1.31 21.32
C ARG A 166 -5.32 -0.14 21.20
N TYR A 167 -4.58 -0.44 20.16
CA TYR A 167 -4.08 -1.77 19.85
C TYR A 167 -2.57 -1.73 19.71
N PHE A 168 -1.88 -2.55 20.48
CA PHE A 168 -0.43 -2.65 20.48
C PHE A 168 0.00 -4.04 20.10
N TYR A 169 0.98 -4.15 19.23
CA TYR A 169 1.55 -5.40 18.74
C TYR A 169 3.05 -5.30 18.73
N GLN A 170 3.73 -6.44 18.85
CA GLN A 170 5.17 -6.48 18.67
C GLN A 170 5.51 -6.53 17.19
N LEU A 171 6.47 -5.71 16.77
CA LEU A 171 7.02 -5.69 15.43
C LEU A 171 8.50 -6.06 15.47
N ASP A 172 8.82 -7.32 15.18
CA ASP A 172 10.19 -7.81 15.13
C ASP A 172 10.80 -7.64 13.73
N GLY A 173 12.04 -7.14 13.65
CA GLY A 173 12.81 -7.09 12.41
C GLY A 173 12.13 -6.32 11.28
N GLU A 174 11.42 -5.23 11.61
CA GLU A 174 10.69 -4.39 10.64
C GLU A 174 9.68 -5.15 9.77
N GLY A 175 9.22 -6.33 10.20
CA GLY A 175 8.22 -7.14 9.49
C GLY A 175 8.79 -8.21 8.55
N ILE A 176 10.06 -8.16 8.14
CA ILE A 176 10.68 -9.16 7.25
C ILE A 176 10.61 -10.56 7.85
N ARG A 177 10.79 -10.68 9.15
CA ARG A 177 10.69 -11.98 9.87
C ARG A 177 9.34 -12.65 9.65
N TYR A 178 8.25 -11.90 9.69
CA TYR A 178 6.90 -12.45 9.51
C TYR A 178 6.67 -12.91 8.07
N GLU A 179 7.18 -12.16 7.10
CA GLU A 179 7.14 -12.53 5.68
C GLU A 179 7.89 -13.84 5.43
N LEU A 180 9.12 -13.97 5.92
CA LEU A 180 9.91 -15.19 5.78
C LEU A 180 9.23 -16.40 6.46
N VAL A 181 8.67 -16.21 7.66
CA VAL A 181 7.92 -17.27 8.35
C VAL A 181 6.67 -17.67 7.55
N ALA A 182 5.96 -16.71 6.96
CA ALA A 182 4.80 -17.00 6.11
C ALA A 182 5.21 -17.80 4.87
N PHE A 183 6.32 -17.42 4.22
CA PHE A 183 6.86 -18.16 3.07
C PHE A 183 7.26 -19.59 3.40
N VAL A 184 8.00 -19.81 4.49
CA VAL A 184 8.37 -21.15 4.96
C VAL A 184 7.14 -21.99 5.26
N ARG A 185 6.14 -21.43 5.96
CA ARG A 185 4.86 -22.12 6.22
C ARG A 185 4.11 -22.46 4.94
N ALA A 186 4.15 -21.61 3.92
CA ALA A 186 3.53 -21.88 2.64
C ALA A 186 4.21 -23.08 1.95
N ILE A 187 5.54 -23.22 2.07
CA ILE A 187 6.28 -24.37 1.56
C ILE A 187 5.90 -25.64 2.32
N ASP A 188 5.94 -25.61 3.67
CA ASP A 188 5.71 -26.78 4.51
C ASP A 188 4.28 -27.33 4.41
N ASN A 189 3.28 -26.45 4.27
CA ASN A 189 1.87 -26.82 4.29
C ASN A 189 1.21 -26.80 2.91
N GLY A 190 1.95 -26.48 1.85
CA GLY A 190 1.40 -26.26 0.52
C GLY A 190 0.39 -25.08 0.54
N ARG A 191 0.48 -24.14 -0.35
CA ARG A 191 -0.44 -23.03 -0.68
C ARG A 191 -1.42 -22.54 0.43
N MET A 192 -1.12 -22.70 1.69
CA MET A 192 -2.00 -22.24 2.76
C MET A 192 -1.73 -20.78 3.10
N ALA A 193 -2.80 -20.03 3.22
CA ALA A 193 -2.88 -18.66 3.70
C ALA A 193 -1.96 -17.67 2.95
N ARG A 194 -2.40 -17.21 1.80
CA ARG A 194 -1.84 -16.00 1.18
C ARG A 194 -2.24 -14.80 2.03
N TYR A 195 -1.26 -13.97 2.37
CA TYR A 195 -1.50 -12.70 3.05
C TYR A 195 -1.87 -11.60 2.06
N ILE A 196 -1.45 -11.74 0.81
CA ILE A 196 -1.82 -10.89 -0.32
C ILE A 196 -2.33 -11.82 -1.41
N GLU A 197 -3.58 -11.66 -1.78
CA GLU A 197 -4.20 -12.44 -2.84
C GLU A 197 -3.64 -12.04 -4.23
N GLU A 198 -3.62 -12.97 -5.18
CA GLU A 198 -3.09 -12.74 -6.53
C GLU A 198 -3.72 -11.52 -7.20
N TYR A 199 -5.05 -11.38 -7.08
CA TYR A 199 -5.77 -10.26 -7.69
C TYR A 199 -5.38 -8.90 -7.12
N VAL A 200 -4.93 -8.84 -5.85
CA VAL A 200 -4.39 -7.61 -5.24
C VAL A 200 -3.04 -7.28 -5.85
N SER A 201 -2.15 -8.26 -5.99
CA SER A 201 -0.83 -8.08 -6.63
C SER A 201 -0.99 -7.66 -8.10
N GLU A 202 -1.94 -8.26 -8.83
CA GLU A 202 -2.26 -7.90 -10.21
C GLU A 202 -2.78 -6.46 -10.32
N ALA A 203 -3.66 -6.04 -9.42
CA ALA A 203 -4.18 -4.67 -9.40
C ALA A 203 -3.09 -3.64 -9.12
N ILE A 204 -2.23 -3.90 -8.13
CA ILE A 204 -1.07 -3.05 -7.82
C ILE A 204 -0.16 -2.94 -9.04
N SER A 205 0.20 -4.07 -9.65
CA SER A 205 1.04 -4.12 -10.84
C SER A 205 0.42 -3.37 -12.03
N SER A 206 -0.90 -3.48 -12.21
CA SER A 206 -1.64 -2.77 -13.25
C SER A 206 -1.56 -1.26 -13.06
N VAL A 207 -1.80 -0.75 -11.84
CA VAL A 207 -1.72 0.69 -11.56
C VAL A 207 -0.31 1.23 -11.79
N VAL A 208 0.72 0.49 -11.38
CA VAL A 208 2.13 0.87 -11.60
C VAL A 208 2.46 0.86 -13.10
N SER A 209 1.97 -0.14 -13.85
CA SER A 209 2.13 -0.20 -15.31
C SER A 209 1.43 0.96 -16.02
N ASP A 210 0.20 1.29 -15.61
CA ASP A 210 -0.55 2.43 -16.13
C ASP A 210 0.18 3.75 -15.89
N PHE A 211 0.75 3.93 -14.69
CA PHE A 211 1.60 5.08 -14.38
C PHE A 211 2.78 5.18 -15.34
N HIS A 212 3.52 4.09 -15.54
CA HIS A 212 4.65 4.04 -16.44
C HIS A 212 4.25 4.35 -17.90
N ASN A 213 3.09 3.89 -18.32
CA ASN A 213 2.53 4.14 -19.66
C ASN A 213 1.89 5.54 -19.79
N GLY A 214 1.79 6.31 -18.71
CA GLY A 214 1.19 7.64 -18.69
C GLY A 214 -0.34 7.65 -18.77
N ILE A 215 -0.98 6.53 -18.42
CA ILE A 215 -2.45 6.41 -18.42
C ILE A 215 -3.01 7.10 -17.18
N ASP A 216 -3.95 8.04 -17.39
CA ASP A 216 -4.59 8.85 -16.34
C ASP A 216 -3.61 9.74 -15.54
N VAL A 217 -2.41 9.99 -16.08
CA VAL A 217 -1.36 10.76 -15.41
C VAL A 217 -1.43 12.25 -15.79
N VAL A 218 -1.51 13.09 -14.79
CA VAL A 218 -1.41 14.55 -14.90
C VAL A 218 -0.12 15.00 -14.23
N ALA A 219 0.81 15.52 -15.03
CA ALA A 219 2.05 16.10 -14.51
C ALA A 219 1.81 17.53 -14.01
N ILE A 220 2.22 17.82 -12.77
CA ILE A 220 2.32 19.20 -12.29
C ILE A 220 3.66 19.79 -12.73
N LYS A 221 3.63 21.05 -13.16
CA LYS A 221 4.82 21.77 -13.61
C LYS A 221 5.43 22.56 -12.44
N ASN A 222 6.76 22.68 -12.47
CA ASN A 222 7.52 23.63 -11.64
C ASN A 222 7.16 25.08 -12.03
#